data_6c9e00a4cecc82d83d46250754a54615
#
_entry.id   6c9e00a4cecc82d83d46250754a54615
#
_cell.length_a   1.000
_cell.length_b   1.000
_cell.length_c   1.000
_cell.angle_alpha   90.00
_cell.angle_beta   90.00
_cell.angle_gamma   90.00
#
_symmetry.space_group_name_H-M   'P 1'
#
loop_
_entity.id
_entity.type
_entity.pdbx_description
1 polymer ?
#
loop_
_entity_poly.entity_id
_entity_poly.type
_entity_poly.pdbx_seq_one_letter_code
_entity_poly.pdbx_strand_id
1 'polypeptide(L)'
;MTELIIDTHVHPKMGSDALLAEMDAAGVRKAVLLAVDTDPADLRRPDLLRQTRFRFFQTPEAKQVFWSEIESVMLQKLTPKVTNAIVAEMAAAHPDRFIGLGSINLCKEAAYVEAKFDEIERLGLRGIKLLPFAQFFDPAISENFRLLCSWCEQTGKVLLIHTGCGASPWDARPFSVEAHPDRLRPALEQFHQVPVILAHLGAYSKDEPGIWFKEALQLGADYPNVWGDLAAVAWLLEREWRVDRIRETIGFKRILFASDYPAVANQVSIQYMIDLVRKNEFLSNDEKADILGRNAARLFGL
;
A
#
# COMPACT_ATOMS: atom_id res chain seq x y z
N MET A 1 15.47 24.14 -12.12
CA MET A 1 15.22 22.69 -12.34
C MET A 1 13.78 22.43 -11.96
N THR A 2 13.00 21.77 -12.82
CA THR A 2 11.64 21.36 -12.50
C THR A 2 11.69 20.36 -11.32
N GLU A 3 10.81 20.57 -10.34
CA GLU A 3 10.69 19.69 -9.18
C GLU A 3 10.34 18.26 -9.63
N LEU A 4 11.04 17.26 -9.09
CA LEU A 4 10.75 15.86 -9.39
C LEU A 4 9.64 15.36 -8.46
N ILE A 5 8.48 15.01 -9.03
CA ILE A 5 7.37 14.42 -8.27
C ILE A 5 7.13 13.01 -8.77
N ILE A 6 7.18 12.04 -7.85
CA ILE A 6 6.92 10.62 -8.11
C ILE A 6 5.84 10.15 -7.15
N ASP A 7 4.71 9.73 -7.69
CA ASP A 7 3.60 9.17 -6.92
C ASP A 7 3.80 7.65 -6.76
N THR A 8 4.04 7.19 -5.56
CA THR A 8 4.43 5.78 -5.32
C THR A 8 3.25 4.84 -5.06
N HIS A 9 1.99 5.34 -5.15
CA HIS A 9 0.83 4.52 -4.81
C HIS A 9 -0.40 4.90 -5.66
N VAL A 10 -0.51 4.29 -6.84
CA VAL A 10 -1.63 4.53 -7.76
C VAL A 10 -2.30 3.20 -8.15
N HIS A 11 -3.62 3.14 -8.02
CA HIS A 11 -4.45 2.03 -8.48
C HIS A 11 -5.05 2.37 -9.85
N PRO A 12 -4.49 1.90 -10.99
CA PRO A 12 -4.87 2.35 -12.32
C PRO A 12 -6.21 1.74 -12.78
N LYS A 13 -7.31 2.17 -12.16
CA LYS A 13 -8.67 1.72 -12.49
C LYS A 13 -9.23 2.36 -13.78
N MET A 14 -8.51 3.31 -14.34
CA MET A 14 -8.80 3.98 -15.61
C MET A 14 -7.70 3.65 -16.63
N GLY A 15 -7.92 3.90 -17.88
CA GLY A 15 -6.90 3.71 -18.93
C GLY A 15 -5.71 4.65 -18.76
N SER A 16 -4.61 4.33 -19.45
CA SER A 16 -3.35 5.10 -19.38
C SER A 16 -3.53 6.57 -19.69
N ASP A 17 -4.29 6.93 -20.72
CA ASP A 17 -4.46 8.32 -21.15
C ASP A 17 -5.12 9.19 -20.07
N ALA A 18 -6.17 8.67 -19.42
CA ALA A 18 -6.84 9.39 -18.33
C ALA A 18 -5.92 9.60 -17.13
N LEU A 19 -5.12 8.58 -16.77
CA LEU A 19 -4.16 8.69 -15.68
C LEU A 19 -3.04 9.67 -16.02
N LEU A 20 -2.51 9.64 -17.24
CA LEU A 20 -1.49 10.59 -17.71
C LEU A 20 -1.99 12.02 -17.66
N ALA A 21 -3.23 12.28 -18.08
CA ALA A 21 -3.82 13.61 -18.01
C ALA A 21 -3.90 14.14 -16.57
N GLU A 22 -4.30 13.30 -15.60
CA GLU A 22 -4.33 13.66 -14.17
C GLU A 22 -2.92 13.93 -13.62
N MET A 23 -1.96 13.09 -13.98
CA MET A 23 -0.55 13.27 -13.59
C MET A 23 0.02 14.58 -14.14
N ASP A 24 -0.24 14.87 -15.42
CA ASP A 24 0.25 16.07 -16.08
C ASP A 24 -0.38 17.33 -15.46
N ALA A 25 -1.67 17.31 -15.17
CA ALA A 25 -2.36 18.40 -14.48
C ALA A 25 -1.78 18.67 -13.07
N ALA A 26 -1.33 17.63 -12.36
CA ALA A 26 -0.73 17.74 -11.04
C ALA A 26 0.81 17.91 -11.06
N GLY A 27 1.46 17.83 -12.22
CA GLY A 27 2.91 17.91 -12.36
C GLY A 27 3.65 16.64 -11.91
N VAL A 28 2.97 15.49 -11.83
CA VAL A 28 3.56 14.19 -11.47
C VAL A 28 4.36 13.64 -12.65
N ARG A 29 5.66 13.44 -12.45
CA ARG A 29 6.57 12.95 -13.50
C ARG A 29 6.46 11.45 -13.72
N LYS A 30 6.39 10.67 -12.63
CA LYS A 30 6.25 9.20 -12.66
C LYS A 30 5.22 8.73 -11.65
N ALA A 31 4.59 7.58 -11.92
CA ALA A 31 3.72 6.90 -10.98
C ALA A 31 4.09 5.42 -10.84
N VAL A 32 3.95 4.88 -9.64
CA VAL A 32 4.03 3.46 -9.35
C VAL A 32 2.62 2.89 -9.37
N LEU A 33 2.36 2.04 -10.36
CA LEU A 33 1.07 1.40 -10.59
C LEU A 33 0.99 0.09 -9.81
N LEU A 34 -0.12 -0.12 -9.12
CA LEU A 34 -0.32 -1.24 -8.20
C LEU A 34 -1.38 -2.20 -8.72
N ALA A 35 -0.99 -3.45 -8.92
CA ALA A 35 -1.92 -4.54 -9.15
C ALA A 35 -2.61 -4.98 -7.84
N VAL A 36 -3.72 -5.70 -7.98
CA VAL A 36 -4.42 -6.35 -6.88
C VAL A 36 -4.75 -7.79 -7.30
N ASP A 37 -4.29 -8.76 -6.51
CA ASP A 37 -4.56 -10.18 -6.68
C ASP A 37 -5.42 -10.67 -5.51
N THR A 38 -6.72 -10.60 -5.66
CA THR A 38 -7.75 -11.07 -4.73
C THR A 38 -8.72 -11.99 -5.46
N ASP A 39 -9.38 -12.88 -4.73
CA ASP A 39 -10.35 -13.80 -5.30
C ASP A 39 -11.59 -13.88 -4.39
N PRO A 40 -12.79 -13.54 -4.89
CA PRO A 40 -14.01 -13.66 -4.12
C PRO A 40 -14.31 -15.11 -3.66
N ALA A 41 -13.75 -16.11 -4.36
CA ALA A 41 -13.88 -17.51 -3.94
C ALA A 41 -13.20 -17.80 -2.60
N ASP A 42 -12.16 -17.03 -2.23
CA ASP A 42 -11.48 -17.21 -0.94
C ASP A 42 -12.41 -16.90 0.24
N LEU A 43 -13.24 -15.85 0.15
CA LEU A 43 -14.21 -15.55 1.20
C LEU A 43 -15.26 -16.68 1.39
N ARG A 44 -15.48 -17.51 0.36
CA ARG A 44 -16.42 -18.67 0.43
C ARG A 44 -15.79 -19.92 1.04
N ARG A 45 -14.49 -19.93 1.28
CA ARG A 45 -13.85 -21.03 2.03
C ARG A 45 -14.41 -21.08 3.45
N PRO A 46 -14.81 -22.24 3.97
CA PRO A 46 -15.51 -22.33 5.26
C PRO A 46 -14.75 -21.78 6.46
N ASP A 47 -13.41 -21.86 6.44
CA ASP A 47 -12.52 -21.32 7.46
C ASP A 47 -12.50 -19.79 7.44
N LEU A 48 -12.26 -19.18 6.25
CA LEU A 48 -12.19 -17.74 6.07
C LEU A 48 -13.55 -17.07 6.25
N LEU A 49 -14.61 -17.70 5.75
CA LEU A 49 -15.97 -17.20 5.95
C LEU A 49 -16.34 -17.14 7.43
N ARG A 50 -16.06 -18.21 8.21
CA ARG A 50 -16.32 -18.21 9.65
C ARG A 50 -15.52 -17.13 10.37
N GLN A 51 -14.24 -17.00 10.06
CA GLN A 51 -13.37 -15.99 10.65
C GLN A 51 -13.87 -14.57 10.34
N THR A 52 -14.16 -14.27 9.07
CA THR A 52 -14.62 -12.95 8.64
C THR A 52 -15.98 -12.61 9.27
N ARG A 53 -16.90 -13.58 9.30
CA ARG A 53 -18.20 -13.42 9.95
C ARG A 53 -18.09 -13.21 11.46
N PHE A 54 -17.19 -13.92 12.13
CA PHE A 54 -16.92 -13.70 13.55
C PHE A 54 -16.40 -12.30 13.82
N ARG A 55 -15.50 -11.79 12.97
CA ARG A 55 -14.99 -10.42 13.05
C ARG A 55 -16.07 -9.37 12.80
N PHE A 56 -16.98 -9.61 11.85
CA PHE A 56 -18.11 -8.73 11.61
C PHE A 56 -18.92 -8.50 12.89
N PHE A 57 -19.23 -9.56 13.63
CA PHE A 57 -20.01 -9.42 14.88
C PHE A 57 -19.27 -8.68 16.00
N GLN A 58 -18.00 -8.38 15.84
CA GLN A 58 -17.22 -7.55 16.76
C GLN A 58 -17.22 -6.06 16.35
N THR A 59 -17.78 -5.71 15.20
CA THR A 59 -17.85 -4.33 14.73
C THR A 59 -19.14 -3.64 15.21
N PRO A 60 -19.13 -2.30 15.37
CA PRO A 60 -20.34 -1.54 15.65
C PRO A 60 -21.43 -1.70 14.59
N GLU A 61 -21.04 -1.86 13.32
CA GLU A 61 -21.95 -2.01 12.17
C GLU A 61 -22.81 -3.26 12.26
N ALA A 62 -22.37 -4.31 12.94
CA ALA A 62 -23.15 -5.54 13.13
C ALA A 62 -24.50 -5.31 13.84
N LYS A 63 -24.68 -4.15 14.49
CA LYS A 63 -25.95 -3.74 15.10
C LYS A 63 -26.91 -3.07 14.13
N GLN A 64 -26.42 -2.65 12.94
CA GLN A 64 -27.14 -1.81 12.00
C GLN A 64 -27.35 -2.44 10.63
N VAL A 65 -26.47 -3.39 10.24
CA VAL A 65 -26.42 -4.00 8.91
C VAL A 65 -26.41 -5.51 9.03
N PHE A 66 -27.03 -6.22 8.10
CA PHE A 66 -26.99 -7.68 8.06
C PHE A 66 -25.68 -8.18 7.45
N TRP A 67 -25.20 -9.33 7.93
CA TRP A 67 -24.02 -9.97 7.39
C TRP A 67 -24.08 -10.17 5.86
N SER A 68 -25.24 -10.57 5.33
CA SER A 68 -25.43 -10.79 3.89
C SER A 68 -25.16 -9.56 3.03
N GLU A 69 -25.41 -8.37 3.56
CA GLU A 69 -25.13 -7.11 2.88
C GLU A 69 -23.62 -6.85 2.82
N ILE A 70 -22.96 -7.01 3.96
CA ILE A 70 -21.49 -6.88 4.06
C ILE A 70 -20.79 -7.91 3.20
N GLU A 71 -21.21 -9.18 3.25
CA GLU A 71 -20.67 -10.25 2.42
C GLU A 71 -20.80 -9.93 0.93
N SER A 72 -21.94 -9.44 0.49
CA SER A 72 -22.17 -9.04 -0.91
C SER A 72 -21.19 -7.95 -1.34
N VAL A 73 -21.00 -6.91 -0.52
CA VAL A 73 -20.04 -5.84 -0.79
C VAL A 73 -18.59 -6.37 -0.80
N MET A 74 -18.23 -7.24 0.13
CA MET A 74 -16.90 -7.86 0.16
C MET A 74 -16.63 -8.66 -1.11
N LEU A 75 -17.56 -9.53 -1.54
CA LEU A 75 -17.43 -10.33 -2.77
C LEU A 75 -17.24 -9.45 -4.01
N GLN A 76 -17.99 -8.35 -4.10
CA GLN A 76 -17.83 -7.39 -5.20
C GLN A 76 -16.44 -6.73 -5.19
N LYS A 77 -15.94 -6.35 -4.03
CA LYS A 77 -14.65 -5.67 -3.89
C LYS A 77 -13.46 -6.61 -4.05
N LEU A 78 -13.60 -7.89 -3.71
CA LEU A 78 -12.58 -8.92 -3.91
C LEU A 78 -12.44 -9.33 -5.38
N THR A 79 -13.38 -8.97 -6.26
CA THR A 79 -13.24 -9.20 -7.70
C THR A 79 -12.14 -8.30 -8.27
N PRO A 80 -11.02 -8.86 -8.78
CA PRO A 80 -9.89 -8.07 -9.24
C PRO A 80 -10.26 -7.23 -10.45
N LYS A 81 -9.87 -5.95 -10.42
CA LYS A 81 -10.07 -4.99 -11.53
C LYS A 81 -8.75 -4.59 -12.19
N VAL A 82 -7.65 -4.72 -11.47
CA VAL A 82 -6.31 -4.32 -11.90
C VAL A 82 -5.37 -5.51 -11.67
N THR A 83 -5.14 -6.29 -12.71
CA THR A 83 -4.28 -7.49 -12.65
C THR A 83 -2.81 -7.14 -12.90
N ASN A 84 -1.91 -8.10 -12.64
CA ASN A 84 -0.48 -7.98 -12.97
C ASN A 84 -0.26 -7.66 -14.46
N ALA A 85 -1.03 -8.32 -15.35
CA ALA A 85 -0.94 -8.12 -16.79
C ALA A 85 -1.32 -6.69 -17.20
N ILE A 86 -2.41 -6.14 -16.65
CA ILE A 86 -2.84 -4.75 -16.92
C ILE A 86 -1.75 -3.76 -16.49
N VAL A 87 -1.21 -3.92 -15.28
CA VAL A 87 -0.14 -3.03 -14.77
C VAL A 87 1.12 -3.13 -15.64
N ALA A 88 1.50 -4.34 -16.04
CA ALA A 88 2.66 -4.56 -16.91
C ALA A 88 2.46 -3.95 -18.29
N GLU A 89 1.29 -4.09 -18.90
CA GLU A 89 0.95 -3.50 -20.19
C GLU A 89 1.04 -1.96 -20.14
N MET A 90 0.45 -1.34 -19.11
CA MET A 90 0.51 0.11 -18.93
C MET A 90 1.95 0.60 -18.71
N ALA A 91 2.73 -0.10 -17.89
CA ALA A 91 4.12 0.26 -17.63
C ALA A 91 5.01 0.08 -18.88
N ALA A 92 4.78 -0.96 -19.67
CA ALA A 92 5.49 -1.19 -20.93
C ALA A 92 5.14 -0.15 -22.01
N ALA A 93 3.88 0.31 -22.06
CA ALA A 93 3.45 1.37 -22.99
C ALA A 93 4.06 2.74 -22.65
N HIS A 94 4.35 3.02 -21.40
CA HIS A 94 4.86 4.32 -20.94
C HIS A 94 6.00 4.17 -19.91
N PRO A 95 7.15 3.58 -20.29
CA PRO A 95 8.23 3.23 -19.36
C PRO A 95 8.88 4.45 -18.69
N ASP A 96 8.79 5.62 -19.33
CA ASP A 96 9.26 6.89 -18.75
C ASP A 96 8.30 7.47 -17.70
N ARG A 97 7.06 7.00 -17.67
CA ARG A 97 6.00 7.52 -16.80
C ARG A 97 5.57 6.53 -15.72
N PHE A 98 5.62 5.23 -15.98
CA PHE A 98 5.08 4.22 -15.09
C PHE A 98 6.11 3.19 -14.64
N ILE A 99 5.96 2.76 -13.38
CA ILE A 99 6.63 1.60 -12.78
C ILE A 99 5.53 0.66 -12.31
N GLY A 100 5.59 -0.62 -12.64
CA GLY A 100 4.58 -1.59 -12.22
C GLY A 100 5.01 -2.36 -10.97
N LEU A 101 4.14 -2.47 -9.98
CA LEU A 101 4.21 -3.48 -8.94
C LEU A 101 3.08 -4.50 -9.14
N GLY A 102 3.45 -5.78 -9.06
CA GLY A 102 2.50 -6.87 -9.12
C GLY A 102 1.78 -7.09 -7.79
N SER A 103 0.94 -8.10 -7.75
CA SER A 103 0.31 -8.57 -6.52
C SER A 103 0.23 -10.09 -6.54
N ILE A 104 0.27 -10.71 -5.36
CA ILE A 104 0.19 -12.16 -5.17
C ILE A 104 -0.76 -12.46 -4.02
N ASN A 105 -1.75 -13.31 -4.26
CA ASN A 105 -2.67 -13.75 -3.22
C ASN A 105 -2.04 -14.84 -2.34
N LEU A 106 -1.58 -14.45 -1.16
CA LEU A 106 -0.80 -15.32 -0.26
C LEU A 106 -1.66 -16.32 0.54
N CYS A 107 -2.99 -16.28 0.48
CA CYS A 107 -3.81 -17.33 1.08
C CYS A 107 -3.99 -18.57 0.18
N LYS A 108 -3.43 -18.52 -1.05
CA LYS A 108 -3.43 -19.66 -1.98
C LYS A 108 -2.33 -20.68 -1.62
N GLU A 109 -2.35 -21.81 -2.31
CA GLU A 109 -1.33 -22.85 -2.19
C GLU A 109 0.07 -22.32 -2.62
N ALA A 110 1.13 -22.89 -2.04
CA ALA A 110 2.50 -22.49 -2.33
C ALA A 110 2.83 -22.53 -3.83
N ALA A 111 2.37 -23.54 -4.55
CA ALA A 111 2.56 -23.66 -6.00
C ALA A 111 1.94 -22.48 -6.80
N TYR A 112 0.82 -21.93 -6.33
CA TYR A 112 0.25 -20.73 -6.92
C TYR A 112 1.17 -19.53 -6.70
N VAL A 113 1.71 -19.37 -5.49
CA VAL A 113 2.60 -18.27 -5.13
C VAL A 113 3.89 -18.32 -5.96
N GLU A 114 4.50 -19.49 -6.10
CA GLU A 114 5.69 -19.72 -6.92
C GLU A 114 5.43 -19.42 -8.41
N ALA A 115 4.31 -19.86 -8.95
CA ALA A 115 3.93 -19.53 -10.33
C ALA A 115 3.74 -18.01 -10.54
N LYS A 116 3.32 -17.29 -9.49
CA LYS A 116 3.22 -15.82 -9.54
C LYS A 116 4.60 -15.14 -9.51
N PHE A 117 5.62 -15.73 -8.90
CA PHE A 117 7.00 -15.21 -9.00
C PHE A 117 7.46 -15.21 -10.47
N ASP A 118 7.27 -16.33 -11.17
CA ASP A 118 7.62 -16.46 -12.59
C ASP A 118 6.81 -15.47 -13.46
N GLU A 119 5.53 -15.28 -13.15
CA GLU A 119 4.68 -14.31 -13.84
C GLU A 119 5.23 -12.90 -13.68
N ILE A 120 5.57 -12.48 -12.46
CA ILE A 120 6.07 -11.14 -12.13
C ILE A 120 7.41 -10.86 -12.79
N GLU A 121 8.33 -11.84 -12.79
CA GLU A 121 9.60 -11.73 -13.50
C GLU A 121 9.38 -11.56 -15.00
N ARG A 122 8.59 -12.43 -15.62
CA ARG A 122 8.28 -12.38 -17.06
C ARG A 122 7.62 -11.07 -17.47
N LEU A 123 6.80 -10.47 -16.59
CA LEU A 123 6.13 -9.21 -16.81
C LEU A 123 7.01 -7.98 -16.50
N GLY A 124 8.22 -8.16 -15.98
CA GLY A 124 9.14 -7.07 -15.65
C GLY A 124 8.67 -6.17 -14.51
N LEU A 125 7.81 -6.67 -13.62
CA LEU A 125 7.30 -5.89 -12.49
C LEU A 125 8.37 -5.72 -11.40
N ARG A 126 8.45 -4.51 -10.83
CA ARG A 126 9.56 -4.06 -9.98
C ARG A 126 9.37 -4.36 -8.49
N GLY A 127 8.23 -4.91 -8.10
CA GLY A 127 7.90 -5.21 -6.71
C GLY A 127 6.50 -5.77 -6.56
N ILE A 128 6.04 -5.87 -5.31
CA ILE A 128 4.79 -6.51 -4.95
C ILE A 128 3.94 -5.59 -4.08
N LYS A 129 2.67 -5.43 -4.42
CA LYS A 129 1.62 -4.84 -3.56
C LYS A 129 0.86 -5.93 -2.84
N LEU A 130 0.70 -5.78 -1.51
CA LEU A 130 -0.08 -6.68 -0.68
C LEU A 130 -1.18 -5.95 0.10
N LEU A 131 -2.27 -6.67 0.33
CA LEU A 131 -3.47 -6.24 1.08
C LEU A 131 -3.85 -7.36 2.08
N PRO A 132 -3.19 -7.47 3.24
CA PRO A 132 -3.34 -8.63 4.14
C PRO A 132 -4.79 -8.97 4.48
N PHE A 133 -5.62 -7.96 4.77
CA PHE A 133 -7.04 -8.15 5.11
C PHE A 133 -7.89 -8.66 3.94
N ALA A 134 -7.57 -8.29 2.69
CA ALA A 134 -8.31 -8.69 1.49
C ALA A 134 -7.76 -9.96 0.84
N GLN A 135 -6.51 -10.29 1.12
CA GLN A 135 -5.81 -11.50 0.66
C GLN A 135 -5.75 -12.58 1.77
N PHE A 136 -6.47 -12.39 2.87
CA PHE A 136 -6.68 -13.33 3.96
C PHE A 136 -5.41 -14.03 4.47
N PHE A 137 -4.32 -13.29 4.65
CA PHE A 137 -3.09 -13.81 5.24
C PHE A 137 -2.59 -12.93 6.37
N ASP A 138 -1.96 -13.55 7.36
CA ASP A 138 -1.31 -12.87 8.48
C ASP A 138 0.21 -12.85 8.25
N PRO A 139 0.84 -11.68 8.06
CA PRO A 139 2.28 -11.59 7.84
C PRO A 139 3.13 -12.23 8.95
N ALA A 140 2.62 -12.26 10.19
CA ALA A 140 3.36 -12.78 11.33
C ALA A 140 3.57 -14.30 11.28
N ILE A 141 2.65 -15.03 10.63
CA ILE A 141 2.64 -16.51 10.65
C ILE A 141 2.60 -17.16 9.26
N SER A 142 2.38 -16.40 8.20
CA SER A 142 2.25 -16.92 6.84
C SER A 142 3.57 -17.43 6.28
N GLU A 143 3.66 -18.73 5.98
CA GLU A 143 4.80 -19.33 5.29
C GLU A 143 4.97 -18.76 3.88
N ASN A 144 3.86 -18.53 3.15
CA ASN A 144 3.90 -17.90 1.83
C ASN A 144 4.43 -16.45 1.88
N PHE A 145 4.20 -15.73 2.99
CA PHE A 145 4.79 -14.41 3.16
C PHE A 145 6.31 -14.49 3.38
N ARG A 146 6.79 -15.46 4.15
CA ARG A 146 8.24 -15.71 4.29
C ARG A 146 8.88 -16.13 2.97
N LEU A 147 8.21 -17.00 2.21
CA LEU A 147 8.66 -17.41 0.87
C LEU A 147 8.76 -16.19 -0.07
N LEU A 148 7.76 -15.31 -0.07
CA LEU A 148 7.77 -14.06 -0.81
C LEU A 148 8.92 -13.13 -0.38
N CYS A 149 9.14 -12.93 0.92
CA CYS A 149 10.23 -12.09 1.42
C CYS A 149 11.61 -12.64 0.98
N SER A 150 11.81 -13.95 1.07
CA SER A 150 13.04 -14.61 0.58
C SER A 150 13.24 -14.36 -0.91
N TRP A 151 12.20 -14.51 -1.73
CA TRP A 151 12.27 -14.24 -3.16
C TRP A 151 12.53 -12.75 -3.45
N CYS A 152 11.88 -11.83 -2.73
CA CYS A 152 12.12 -10.38 -2.87
C CYS A 152 13.58 -10.02 -2.55
N GLU A 153 14.16 -10.61 -1.51
CA GLU A 153 15.56 -10.39 -1.12
C GLU A 153 16.54 -10.86 -2.20
N GLN A 154 16.29 -12.04 -2.80
CA GLN A 154 17.11 -12.61 -3.85
C GLN A 154 17.04 -11.82 -5.17
N THR A 155 15.88 -11.22 -5.46
CA THR A 155 15.60 -10.56 -6.74
C THR A 155 15.60 -9.03 -6.67
N GLY A 156 15.82 -8.46 -5.48
CA GLY A 156 15.83 -7.01 -5.26
C GLY A 156 14.46 -6.35 -5.46
N LYS A 157 13.35 -7.09 -5.29
CA LYS A 157 12.00 -6.54 -5.43
C LYS A 157 11.59 -5.72 -4.20
N VAL A 158 10.87 -4.64 -4.44
CA VAL A 158 10.27 -3.80 -3.39
C VAL A 158 8.95 -4.41 -2.94
N LEU A 159 8.72 -4.43 -1.64
CA LEU A 159 7.45 -4.86 -1.05
C LEU A 159 6.66 -3.65 -0.55
N LEU A 160 5.47 -3.40 -1.10
CA LEU A 160 4.54 -2.40 -0.64
C LEU A 160 3.35 -3.10 0.00
N ILE A 161 3.19 -2.95 1.32
CA ILE A 161 2.16 -3.64 2.07
C ILE A 161 1.20 -2.64 2.72
N HIS A 162 -0.10 -2.89 2.59
CA HIS A 162 -1.13 -2.08 3.22
C HIS A 162 -1.03 -2.19 4.74
N THR A 163 -1.00 -1.04 5.42
CA THR A 163 -1.04 -0.92 6.89
C THR A 163 -2.12 0.09 7.29
N GLY A 164 -2.79 -0.15 8.40
CA GLY A 164 -4.02 0.57 8.74
C GLY A 164 -5.26 -0.28 8.45
N CYS A 165 -6.45 0.29 8.63
CA CYS A 165 -7.68 -0.38 8.24
C CYS A 165 -7.83 -0.39 6.72
N GLY A 166 -8.61 -1.34 6.21
CA GLY A 166 -8.99 -1.36 4.80
C GLY A 166 -10.07 -0.31 4.49
N ALA A 167 -10.31 -0.06 3.20
CA ALA A 167 -11.51 0.68 2.82
C ALA A 167 -12.77 -0.14 3.13
N SER A 168 -13.89 0.54 3.45
CA SER A 168 -15.17 -0.15 3.72
C SER A 168 -15.42 -1.30 2.73
N PRO A 169 -15.84 -2.48 3.19
CA PRO A 169 -16.32 -2.83 4.52
C PRO A 169 -15.24 -3.27 5.53
N TRP A 170 -13.95 -3.16 5.22
CA TRP A 170 -12.85 -3.54 6.13
C TRP A 170 -12.37 -2.39 7.02
N ASP A 171 -13.06 -1.24 7.02
CA ASP A 171 -12.68 -0.09 7.83
C ASP A 171 -13.11 -0.25 9.29
N ALA A 172 -12.63 -1.33 9.90
CA ALA A 172 -12.76 -1.57 11.34
C ALA A 172 -11.61 -2.47 11.80
N ARG A 173 -11.10 -2.25 13.01
CA ARG A 173 -9.99 -3.02 13.59
C ARG A 173 -10.15 -4.54 13.46
N PRO A 174 -11.31 -5.15 13.79
CA PRO A 174 -11.47 -6.60 13.71
C PRO A 174 -11.23 -7.18 12.32
N PHE A 175 -11.54 -6.41 11.26
CA PHE A 175 -11.33 -6.85 9.89
C PHE A 175 -9.90 -6.65 9.38
N SER A 176 -9.14 -5.77 10.01
CA SER A 176 -7.84 -5.33 9.49
C SER A 176 -6.66 -5.67 10.40
N VAL A 177 -6.83 -6.57 11.37
CA VAL A 177 -5.78 -6.94 12.33
C VAL A 177 -4.49 -7.47 11.68
N GLU A 178 -4.58 -8.08 10.51
CA GLU A 178 -3.43 -8.56 9.74
C GLU A 178 -2.65 -7.43 9.08
N ALA A 179 -3.25 -6.23 8.95
CA ALA A 179 -2.58 -5.03 8.43
C ALA A 179 -1.94 -4.17 9.54
N HIS A 180 -1.91 -4.68 10.78
CA HIS A 180 -1.18 -4.04 11.88
C HIS A 180 0.32 -4.08 11.61
N PRO A 181 1.07 -2.95 11.71
CA PRO A 181 2.49 -2.89 11.36
C PRO A 181 3.35 -3.94 12.07
N ASP A 182 3.12 -4.21 13.36
CA ASP A 182 3.91 -5.18 14.12
C ASP A 182 3.80 -6.63 13.62
N ARG A 183 2.81 -6.94 12.77
CA ARG A 183 2.72 -8.26 12.13
C ARG A 183 3.89 -8.52 11.18
N LEU A 184 4.61 -7.49 10.77
CA LEU A 184 5.78 -7.60 9.89
C LEU A 184 7.07 -7.95 10.64
N ARG A 185 7.13 -7.76 11.97
CA ARG A 185 8.36 -7.96 12.75
C ARG A 185 9.04 -9.30 12.51
N PRO A 186 8.34 -10.46 12.55
CA PRO A 186 9.01 -11.74 12.37
C PRO A 186 9.70 -11.89 10.99
N ALA A 187 9.13 -11.27 9.94
CA ALA A 187 9.75 -11.27 8.62
C ALA A 187 10.90 -10.25 8.52
N LEU A 188 10.76 -9.07 9.10
CA LEU A 188 11.79 -8.03 9.11
C LEU A 188 13.03 -8.44 9.91
N GLU A 189 12.87 -9.26 10.95
CA GLU A 189 13.96 -9.87 11.72
C GLU A 189 14.78 -10.87 10.89
N GLN A 190 14.19 -11.46 9.87
CA GLN A 190 14.83 -12.45 9.01
C GLN A 190 15.35 -11.85 7.69
N PHE A 191 14.60 -10.91 7.07
CA PHE A 191 14.85 -10.39 5.72
C PHE A 191 15.20 -8.90 5.77
N HIS A 192 16.44 -8.59 6.15
CA HIS A 192 16.89 -7.22 6.40
C HIS A 192 17.14 -6.38 5.13
N GLN A 193 17.26 -7.03 3.95
CA GLN A 193 17.59 -6.35 2.70
C GLN A 193 16.37 -6.03 1.85
N VAL A 194 15.19 -6.61 2.16
CA VAL A 194 13.96 -6.33 1.43
C VAL A 194 13.47 -4.93 1.75
N PRO A 195 13.40 -4.01 0.78
CA PRO A 195 12.77 -2.71 1.02
C PRO A 195 11.26 -2.89 1.22
N VAL A 196 10.76 -2.56 2.40
CA VAL A 196 9.34 -2.68 2.77
C VAL A 196 8.71 -1.31 2.92
N ILE A 197 7.73 -0.97 2.10
CA ILE A 197 6.95 0.26 2.20
C ILE A 197 5.68 -0.03 2.98
N LEU A 198 5.52 0.62 4.13
CA LEU A 198 4.28 0.65 4.89
C LEU A 198 3.33 1.64 4.24
N ALA A 199 2.39 1.13 3.43
CA ALA A 199 1.38 2.00 2.84
C ALA A 199 0.56 2.67 3.93
N HIS A 200 0.29 3.98 3.73
CA HIS A 200 -0.49 4.81 4.66
C HIS A 200 0.13 4.99 6.06
N LEU A 201 1.41 4.61 6.28
CA LEU A 201 2.06 4.73 7.60
C LEU A 201 1.20 4.19 8.77
N GLY A 202 0.44 3.12 8.57
CA GLY A 202 -0.45 2.56 9.59
C GLY A 202 -1.64 3.45 9.98
N ALA A 203 -1.78 4.63 9.37
CA ALA A 203 -2.72 5.66 9.81
C ALA A 203 -4.08 5.61 9.11
N TYR A 204 -4.24 4.79 8.07
CA TYR A 204 -5.47 4.74 7.29
C TYR A 204 -6.60 4.09 8.08
N SER A 205 -7.61 4.85 8.35
CA SER A 205 -8.95 4.47 8.80
C SER A 205 -9.85 5.69 8.69
N LYS A 206 -11.08 5.51 8.26
CA LYS A 206 -12.09 6.55 8.25
C LYS A 206 -12.64 6.78 9.66
N ASP A 207 -12.85 5.69 10.40
CA ASP A 207 -13.48 5.73 11.72
C ASP A 207 -12.48 6.03 12.85
N GLU A 208 -11.21 5.62 12.68
CA GLU A 208 -10.13 5.85 13.65
C GLU A 208 -8.87 6.41 12.95
N PRO A 209 -8.88 7.65 12.40
CA PRO A 209 -7.73 8.21 11.70
C PRO A 209 -6.47 8.22 12.57
N GLY A 210 -5.38 7.60 12.07
CA GLY A 210 -4.13 7.45 12.81
C GLY A 210 -4.03 6.17 13.63
N ILE A 211 -4.90 5.21 13.42
CA ILE A 211 -5.13 3.99 14.22
C ILE A 211 -3.86 3.25 14.68
N TRP A 212 -2.85 3.07 13.82
CA TRP A 212 -1.56 2.39 14.11
C TRP A 212 -0.36 3.21 13.63
N PHE A 213 -0.51 4.53 13.57
CA PHE A 213 0.56 5.44 13.16
C PHE A 213 1.80 5.32 14.03
N LYS A 214 1.63 5.22 15.36
CA LYS A 214 2.73 5.08 16.31
C LYS A 214 3.52 3.79 16.08
N GLU A 215 2.83 2.69 15.88
CA GLU A 215 3.41 1.37 15.65
C GLU A 215 4.17 1.32 14.31
N ALA A 216 3.63 1.95 13.26
CA ALA A 216 4.30 2.08 11.97
C ALA A 216 5.60 2.89 12.08
N LEU A 217 5.59 4.01 12.80
CA LEU A 217 6.78 4.81 13.04
C LEU A 217 7.84 4.04 13.83
N GLN A 218 7.42 3.31 14.87
CA GLN A 218 8.33 2.51 15.68
C GLN A 218 8.97 1.39 14.84
N LEU A 219 8.18 0.73 13.98
CA LEU A 219 8.69 -0.27 13.06
C LEU A 219 9.74 0.32 12.10
N GLY A 220 9.49 1.52 11.57
CA GLY A 220 10.45 2.24 10.73
C GLY A 220 11.70 2.69 11.48
N ALA A 221 11.61 2.95 12.79
CA ALA A 221 12.77 3.26 13.64
C ALA A 221 13.63 2.01 13.90
N ASP A 222 12.97 0.86 14.14
CA ASP A 222 13.65 -0.40 14.48
C ASP A 222 14.34 -1.05 13.25
N TYR A 223 13.79 -0.85 12.04
CA TYR A 223 14.25 -1.52 10.82
C TYR A 223 14.63 -0.51 9.72
N PRO A 224 15.91 -0.40 9.32
CA PRO A 224 16.38 0.59 8.34
C PRO A 224 15.89 0.35 6.91
N ASN A 225 15.46 -0.88 6.58
CA ASN A 225 14.86 -1.25 5.30
C ASN A 225 13.35 -0.95 5.20
N VAL A 226 12.75 -0.42 6.27
CA VAL A 226 11.33 -0.01 6.30
C VAL A 226 11.18 1.45 5.88
N TRP A 227 10.27 1.67 4.94
CA TRP A 227 9.84 2.95 4.39
C TRP A 227 8.37 3.18 4.72
N GLY A 228 7.89 4.40 4.56
CA GLY A 228 6.46 4.69 4.67
C GLY A 228 5.97 5.55 3.52
N ASP A 229 4.71 5.43 3.13
CA ASP A 229 4.07 6.32 2.19
C ASP A 229 2.96 7.18 2.81
N LEU A 230 2.64 8.29 2.17
CA LEU A 230 1.60 9.24 2.59
C LEU A 230 0.26 9.03 1.86
N ALA A 231 0.09 7.91 1.17
CA ALA A 231 -1.12 7.59 0.44
C ALA A 231 -2.37 7.77 1.32
N ALA A 232 -3.31 8.58 0.88
CA ALA A 232 -4.55 8.92 1.60
C ALA A 232 -4.38 9.53 3.02
N VAL A 233 -3.15 9.70 3.51
CA VAL A 233 -2.88 10.18 4.88
C VAL A 233 -1.95 11.40 4.94
N ALA A 234 -1.82 12.16 3.83
CA ALA A 234 -1.00 13.37 3.78
C ALA A 234 -1.40 14.43 4.84
N TRP A 235 -2.61 14.36 5.37
CA TRP A 235 -3.09 15.15 6.52
C TRP A 235 -2.25 14.95 7.80
N LEU A 236 -1.45 13.90 7.89
CA LEU A 236 -0.49 13.72 8.98
C LEU A 236 0.49 14.89 9.08
N LEU A 237 0.80 15.52 7.95
CA LEU A 237 1.72 16.65 7.88
C LEU A 237 1.11 17.99 8.32
N GLU A 238 -0.20 18.07 8.58
CA GLU A 238 -0.89 19.31 9.00
C GLU A 238 -0.62 19.70 10.46
N ARG A 239 0.05 18.86 11.22
CA ARG A 239 0.35 19.09 12.63
C ARG A 239 1.85 18.93 12.91
N GLU A 240 2.46 19.98 13.46
CA GLU A 240 3.88 20.03 13.80
C GLU A 240 4.34 18.81 14.60
N TRP A 241 3.63 18.46 15.67
CA TRP A 241 3.99 17.32 16.51
C TRP A 241 4.02 15.97 15.76
N ARG A 242 3.22 15.81 14.70
CA ARG A 242 3.28 14.60 13.85
C ARG A 242 4.51 14.64 12.94
N VAL A 243 4.79 15.81 12.36
CA VAL A 243 5.99 16.03 11.54
C VAL A 243 7.24 15.75 12.36
N ASP A 244 7.33 16.29 13.58
CA ASP A 244 8.44 16.03 14.48
C ASP A 244 8.54 14.54 14.85
N ARG A 245 7.41 13.91 15.11
CA ARG A 245 7.40 12.47 15.41
C ARG A 245 7.92 11.62 14.27
N ILE A 246 7.53 11.93 13.01
CA ILE A 246 8.09 11.26 11.82
C ILE A 246 9.60 11.51 11.74
N ARG A 247 10.04 12.76 11.94
CA ARG A 247 11.46 13.14 11.85
C ARG A 247 12.32 12.42 12.88
N GLU A 248 11.85 12.31 14.12
CA GLU A 248 12.57 11.69 15.24
C GLU A 248 12.60 10.16 15.19
N THR A 249 11.72 9.53 14.38
CA THR A 249 11.60 8.07 14.31
C THR A 249 12.11 7.54 12.96
N ILE A 250 11.22 7.36 11.98
CA ILE A 250 11.57 6.81 10.67
C ILE A 250 12.43 7.77 9.83
N GLY A 251 12.27 9.09 10.03
CA GLY A 251 12.97 10.15 9.30
C GLY A 251 12.45 10.36 7.87
N PHE A 252 12.49 11.62 7.40
CA PHE A 252 11.93 11.98 6.10
C PHE A 252 12.68 11.40 4.88
N LYS A 253 13.88 10.87 5.05
CA LYS A 253 14.62 10.17 3.97
C LYS A 253 14.01 8.82 3.60
N ARG A 254 13.01 8.35 4.33
CA ARG A 254 12.29 7.09 4.06
C ARG A 254 10.77 7.28 3.97
N ILE A 255 10.31 8.53 3.80
CA ILE A 255 8.91 8.86 3.55
C ILE A 255 8.72 9.16 2.06
N LEU A 256 7.68 8.58 1.46
CA LEU A 256 7.37 8.65 0.05
C LEU A 256 6.08 9.46 -0.16
N PHE A 257 6.06 10.31 -1.18
CA PHE A 257 4.82 10.88 -1.68
C PHE A 257 4.00 9.80 -2.37
N ALA A 258 2.71 9.78 -2.06
CA ALA A 258 1.76 8.83 -2.61
C ALA A 258 0.34 9.38 -2.52
N SER A 259 -0.47 9.16 -3.56
CA SER A 259 -1.82 9.72 -3.62
C SER A 259 -2.94 8.75 -3.24
N ASP A 260 -2.73 7.45 -3.43
CA ASP A 260 -3.79 6.43 -3.41
C ASP A 260 -4.88 6.67 -4.48
N TYR A 261 -4.50 7.38 -5.57
CA TYR A 261 -5.43 7.68 -6.65
C TYR A 261 -5.89 6.40 -7.39
N PRO A 262 -7.17 6.25 -7.75
CA PRO A 262 -8.28 7.15 -7.50
C PRO A 262 -9.09 6.80 -6.24
N ALA A 263 -8.57 6.02 -5.30
CA ALA A 263 -9.32 5.53 -4.14
C ALA A 263 -9.93 6.67 -3.31
N VAL A 264 -9.22 7.78 -3.20
CA VAL A 264 -9.64 8.98 -2.45
C VAL A 264 -9.98 10.18 -3.35
N ALA A 265 -10.04 10.01 -4.68
CA ALA A 265 -10.24 11.11 -5.63
C ALA A 265 -11.55 11.89 -5.43
N ASN A 266 -12.58 11.27 -4.86
CA ASN A 266 -13.83 11.95 -4.50
C ASN A 266 -13.70 12.86 -3.27
N GLN A 267 -12.59 12.79 -2.54
CA GLN A 267 -12.34 13.55 -1.30
C GLN A 267 -11.23 14.57 -1.48
N VAL A 268 -10.12 14.16 -2.12
CA VAL A 268 -8.94 14.99 -2.30
C VAL A 268 -8.31 14.74 -3.69
N SER A 269 -7.77 15.79 -4.30
CA SER A 269 -7.03 15.70 -5.56
C SER A 269 -5.55 15.36 -5.31
N ILE A 270 -4.87 14.82 -6.34
CA ILE A 270 -3.40 14.62 -6.31
C ILE A 270 -2.70 15.96 -6.02
N GLN A 271 -3.15 17.05 -6.69
CA GLN A 271 -2.61 18.39 -6.49
C GLN A 271 -2.73 18.86 -5.03
N TYR A 272 -3.87 18.61 -4.38
CA TYR A 272 -4.06 18.96 -2.97
C TYR A 272 -3.04 18.25 -2.07
N MET A 273 -2.81 16.96 -2.29
CA MET A 273 -1.83 16.20 -1.49
C MET A 273 -0.39 16.66 -1.75
N ILE A 274 -0.05 17.02 -2.98
CA ILE A 274 1.23 17.64 -3.30
C ILE A 274 1.39 18.98 -2.56
N ASP A 275 0.33 19.78 -2.53
CA ASP A 275 0.34 21.08 -1.86
C ASP A 275 0.49 20.95 -0.33
N LEU A 276 -0.05 19.89 0.30
CA LEU A 276 0.19 19.60 1.72
C LEU A 276 1.68 19.37 2.03
N VAL A 277 2.45 18.82 1.12
CA VAL A 277 3.90 18.71 1.26
C VAL A 277 4.59 20.03 0.88
N ARG A 278 4.29 20.57 -0.29
CA ARG A 278 4.99 21.72 -0.87
C ARG A 278 4.86 22.98 -0.03
N LYS A 279 3.65 23.27 0.48
CA LYS A 279 3.31 24.46 1.28
C LYS A 279 3.49 24.25 2.78
N ASN A 280 3.94 23.06 3.21
CA ASN A 280 4.10 22.75 4.63
C ASN A 280 5.18 23.64 5.27
N GLU A 281 4.85 24.28 6.38
CA GLU A 281 5.75 25.18 7.10
C GLU A 281 6.68 24.45 8.08
N PHE A 282 6.34 23.21 8.46
CA PHE A 282 7.10 22.40 9.40
C PHE A 282 8.20 21.56 8.73
N LEU A 283 8.19 21.48 7.38
CA LEU A 283 9.18 20.75 6.60
C LEU A 283 10.23 21.68 6.00
N SER A 284 11.50 21.31 6.07
CA SER A 284 12.56 21.95 5.32
C SER A 284 12.41 21.71 3.80
N ASN A 285 13.05 22.53 2.98
CA ASN A 285 13.02 22.37 1.53
C ASN A 285 13.62 21.02 1.08
N ASP A 286 14.63 20.52 1.79
CA ASP A 286 15.22 19.21 1.49
C ASP A 286 14.26 18.07 1.84
N GLU A 287 13.57 18.12 2.98
CA GLU A 287 12.55 17.14 3.35
C GLU A 287 11.40 17.10 2.34
N LYS A 288 10.93 18.28 1.87
CA LYS A 288 9.91 18.37 0.81
C LYS A 288 10.37 17.71 -0.48
N ALA A 289 11.58 18.00 -0.93
CA ALA A 289 12.13 17.41 -2.15
C ALA A 289 12.39 15.89 -1.99
N ASP A 290 12.79 15.46 -0.81
CA ASP A 290 12.96 14.04 -0.49
C ASP A 290 11.63 13.31 -0.56
N ILE A 291 10.58 13.82 0.09
CA ILE A 291 9.23 13.23 0.09
C ILE A 291 8.68 13.19 -1.34
N LEU A 292 8.70 14.32 -2.07
CA LEU A 292 8.04 14.44 -3.36
C LEU A 292 8.64 13.56 -4.45
N GLY A 293 9.96 13.27 -4.40
CA GLY A 293 10.53 12.46 -5.48
C GLY A 293 11.91 11.86 -5.24
N ARG A 294 12.83 12.52 -4.52
CA ARG A 294 14.21 12.02 -4.37
C ARG A 294 14.26 10.65 -3.69
N ASN A 295 13.40 10.42 -2.69
CA ASN A 295 13.31 9.15 -1.98
C ASN A 295 12.84 8.03 -2.91
N ALA A 296 11.78 8.26 -3.68
CA ALA A 296 11.28 7.30 -4.64
C ALA A 296 12.32 7.02 -5.75
N ALA A 297 13.00 8.07 -6.24
CA ALA A 297 14.07 7.89 -7.22
C ALA A 297 15.19 6.99 -6.68
N ARG A 298 15.63 7.20 -5.42
CA ARG A 298 16.64 6.36 -4.76
C ARG A 298 16.15 4.92 -4.57
N LEU A 299 14.92 4.74 -4.09
CA LEU A 299 14.36 3.41 -3.81
C LEU A 299 14.20 2.57 -5.09
N PHE A 300 13.74 3.20 -6.18
CA PHE A 300 13.50 2.52 -7.45
C PHE A 300 14.69 2.60 -8.44
N GLY A 301 15.81 3.24 -8.08
CA GLY A 301 17.00 3.35 -8.93
C GLY A 301 16.73 4.13 -10.24
N LEU A 302 16.14 5.35 -10.12
CA LEU A 302 15.72 6.20 -11.26
C LEU A 302 16.72 7.33 -11.51
#